data_b2de7f57ca34294f8ed6b5fa45239e5e
#
_entry.id   b2de7f57ca34294f8ed6b5fa45239e5e
#
_cell.length_a   1.000
_cell.length_b   1.000
_cell.length_c   1.000
_cell.angle_alpha   90.00
_cell.angle_beta   90.00
_cell.angle_gamma   90.00
#
_symmetry.space_group_name_H-M   'P 1'
#
loop_
_entity.id
_entity.type
_entity.pdbx_description
1 polymer ?
#
loop_
_entity_poly.entity_id
_entity_poly.type
_entity_poly.pdbx_seq_one_letter_code
_entity_poly.pdbx_strand_id
1 'polypeptide(L)'
;MLVASKRKSIPARVKSILREEVGFGCPVKNCGNPYLEYHHFDPPVNIRAHNEPEGMIALCAQHHKKADGDAYTIEQLHELKKDKVNARLVKGNLDWLRQDLLAVIGGVFYYETPIPILIDNHEVISIKRDNDGYLRLSVNMLSVQAEERLIIDSNSWENIGNPIDLRSPPQGKELEVNYANGDMLYSRFFVINSETEASKKFNANVFGPLFGPILFEN
;
A
#
# COMPACT_ATOMS: atom_id res chain seq x y z
N MET A 1 14.50 20.20 -31.85
CA MET A 1 13.48 19.43 -31.13
C MET A 1 14.19 18.52 -30.13
N LEU A 2 14.18 18.86 -28.85
CA LEU A 2 14.69 18.01 -27.79
C LEU A 2 13.67 16.87 -27.59
N VAL A 3 14.06 15.65 -27.93
CA VAL A 3 13.29 14.44 -27.62
C VAL A 3 13.26 14.32 -26.09
N ALA A 4 12.10 14.55 -25.48
CA ALA A 4 11.93 14.30 -24.06
C ALA A 4 12.28 12.83 -23.78
N SER A 5 13.39 12.61 -23.10
CA SER A 5 13.81 11.29 -22.64
C SER A 5 12.69 10.72 -21.79
N LYS A 6 12.10 9.60 -22.21
CA LYS A 6 11.08 8.89 -21.43
C LYS A 6 11.69 8.56 -20.07
N ARG A 7 11.18 9.19 -18.99
CA ARG A 7 11.61 8.95 -17.61
C ARG A 7 11.51 7.45 -17.33
N LYS A 8 12.63 6.78 -17.10
CA LYS A 8 12.64 5.35 -16.74
C LYS A 8 11.95 5.19 -15.40
N SER A 9 11.05 4.23 -15.29
CA SER A 9 10.41 3.91 -14.01
C SER A 9 11.48 3.45 -13.00
N ILE A 10 11.36 3.88 -11.75
CA ILE A 10 12.23 3.44 -10.65
C ILE A 10 11.99 1.95 -10.42
N PRO A 11 13.02 1.09 -10.43
CA PRO A 11 12.89 -0.34 -10.19
C PRO A 11 12.29 -0.64 -8.79
N ALA A 12 11.52 -1.73 -8.68
CA ALA A 12 10.89 -2.12 -7.42
C ALA A 12 11.90 -2.30 -6.27
N ARG A 13 13.06 -2.92 -6.57
CA ARG A 13 14.15 -3.08 -5.59
C ARG A 13 14.68 -1.75 -5.05
N VAL A 14 14.86 -0.75 -5.92
CA VAL A 14 15.30 0.59 -5.49
C VAL A 14 14.26 1.24 -4.59
N LYS A 15 12.98 1.14 -4.95
CA LYS A 15 11.88 1.65 -4.11
C LYS A 15 11.83 0.97 -2.73
N SER A 16 12.07 -0.34 -2.66
CA SER A 16 12.13 -1.08 -1.40
C SER A 16 13.28 -0.59 -0.52
N ILE A 17 14.48 -0.45 -1.07
CA ILE A 17 15.65 0.11 -0.36
C ILE A 17 15.31 1.49 0.22
N LEU A 18 14.76 2.39 -0.60
CA LEU A 18 14.42 3.74 -0.18
C LEU A 18 13.36 3.77 0.94
N ARG A 19 12.38 2.86 0.92
CA ARG A 19 11.39 2.74 2.00
C ARG A 19 12.03 2.23 3.29
N GLU A 20 12.91 1.22 3.19
CA GLU A 20 13.63 0.66 4.33
C GLU A 20 14.55 1.70 4.98
N GLU A 21 15.29 2.49 4.20
CA GLU A 21 16.18 3.55 4.68
C GLU A 21 15.47 4.54 5.59
N VAL A 22 14.24 4.93 5.23
CA VAL A 22 13.44 5.89 6.01
C VAL A 22 12.51 5.23 7.05
N GLY A 23 12.49 3.89 7.15
CA GLY A 23 11.65 3.17 8.12
C GLY A 23 10.17 3.10 7.73
N PHE A 24 9.87 3.05 6.42
CA PHE A 24 8.53 2.88 5.80
C PHE A 24 7.55 4.05 5.99
N GLY A 25 8.02 5.18 6.52
CA GLY A 25 7.27 6.42 6.65
C GLY A 25 8.12 7.64 6.31
N CYS A 26 7.49 8.79 6.09
CA CYS A 26 8.20 10.02 5.81
C CYS A 26 9.13 10.41 6.98
N PRO A 27 10.45 10.59 6.75
CA PRO A 27 11.43 10.77 7.83
C PRO A 27 11.44 12.19 8.41
N VAL A 28 10.69 13.12 7.82
CA VAL A 28 10.59 14.48 8.36
C VAL A 28 9.99 14.42 9.76
N LYS A 29 10.61 15.13 10.68
CA LYS A 29 10.29 15.12 12.11
C LYS A 29 8.77 15.15 12.38
N ASN A 30 8.29 14.19 13.16
CA ASN A 30 6.88 14.02 13.54
C ASN A 30 5.92 13.74 12.38
N CYS A 31 6.40 13.37 11.18
CA CYS A 31 5.54 13.08 10.04
C CYS A 31 5.07 11.61 10.04
N GLY A 32 5.96 10.66 9.81
CA GLY A 32 5.65 9.22 9.76
C GLY A 32 4.67 8.79 8.66
N ASN A 33 4.22 9.68 7.79
CA ASN A 33 3.23 9.38 6.75
C ASN A 33 3.72 8.25 5.83
N PRO A 34 3.00 7.13 5.69
CA PRO A 34 3.44 5.95 4.94
C PRO A 34 3.23 6.04 3.42
N TYR A 35 2.50 7.05 2.94
CA TYR A 35 2.20 7.23 1.52
C TYR A 35 3.38 7.92 0.83
N LEU A 36 4.39 7.12 0.46
CA LEU A 36 5.68 7.61 0.01
C LEU A 36 5.78 7.76 -1.51
N GLU A 37 6.40 8.86 -1.93
CA GLU A 37 6.92 9.15 -3.25
C GLU A 37 8.45 9.18 -3.21
N TYR A 38 9.11 9.13 -4.37
CA TYR A 38 10.57 9.00 -4.46
C TYR A 38 11.16 10.23 -5.15
N HIS A 39 11.93 11.01 -4.41
CA HIS A 39 12.58 12.24 -4.84
C HIS A 39 14.04 12.01 -5.19
N HIS A 40 14.46 12.52 -6.37
CA HIS A 40 15.86 12.53 -6.80
C HIS A 40 16.48 13.89 -6.43
N PHE A 41 17.52 13.88 -5.63
CA PHE A 41 18.12 15.11 -5.13
C PHE A 41 19.62 15.23 -5.38
N ASP A 42 20.35 14.12 -5.58
CA ASP A 42 21.80 14.13 -5.80
C ASP A 42 22.25 13.09 -6.84
N PRO A 43 22.44 13.51 -8.10
CA PRO A 43 22.01 14.78 -8.66
C PRO A 43 20.49 14.81 -8.90
N PRO A 44 19.86 16.00 -8.96
CA PRO A 44 18.48 16.13 -9.40
C PRO A 44 18.20 15.52 -10.77
N VAL A 45 17.01 14.98 -10.98
CA VAL A 45 16.65 14.24 -12.22
C VAL A 45 16.77 15.07 -13.52
N ASN A 46 16.62 16.39 -13.42
CA ASN A 46 16.79 17.33 -14.54
C ASN A 46 18.26 17.51 -14.96
N ILE A 47 19.21 17.21 -14.07
CA ILE A 47 20.65 17.24 -14.34
C ILE A 47 21.08 15.87 -14.90
N ARG A 48 20.71 14.78 -14.25
CA ARG A 48 21.02 13.40 -14.68
C ARG A 48 19.94 12.44 -14.22
N ALA A 49 19.30 11.76 -15.18
CA ALA A 49 18.36 10.68 -14.84
C ALA A 49 19.12 9.46 -14.29
N HIS A 50 18.81 9.03 -13.08
CA HIS A 50 19.40 7.87 -12.41
C HIS A 50 18.37 7.13 -11.54
N ASN A 51 18.73 5.96 -11.04
CA ASN A 51 17.99 5.20 -10.03
C ASN A 51 18.97 4.70 -8.95
N GLU A 52 19.94 5.51 -8.60
CA GLU A 52 20.93 5.27 -7.54
C GLU A 52 20.29 5.65 -6.19
N PRO A 53 20.08 4.69 -5.26
CA PRO A 53 19.41 4.99 -3.99
C PRO A 53 20.10 6.10 -3.19
N GLU A 54 21.43 6.22 -3.30
CA GLU A 54 22.26 7.19 -2.57
C GLU A 54 21.81 8.64 -2.84
N GLY A 55 21.42 8.93 -4.10
CA GLY A 55 20.94 10.25 -4.54
C GLY A 55 19.42 10.40 -4.53
N MET A 56 18.71 9.50 -3.86
CA MET A 56 17.25 9.50 -3.79
C MET A 56 16.76 9.37 -2.36
N ILE A 57 15.54 9.84 -2.08
CA ILE A 57 14.89 9.71 -0.77
C ILE A 57 13.40 9.43 -0.94
N ALA A 58 12.82 8.65 -0.01
CA ALA A 58 11.38 8.48 0.07
C ALA A 58 10.76 9.52 1.01
N LEU A 59 9.78 10.28 0.52
CA LEU A 59 9.08 11.35 1.24
C LEU A 59 7.58 11.22 0.99
N CYS A 60 6.72 11.68 1.90
CA CYS A 60 5.31 11.81 1.57
C CYS A 60 5.09 12.94 0.55
N ALA A 61 3.96 12.92 -0.15
CA ALA A 61 3.65 13.89 -1.22
C ALA A 61 3.83 15.35 -0.79
N GLN A 62 3.46 15.69 0.45
CA GLN A 62 3.64 17.05 0.97
C GLN A 62 5.12 17.44 1.09
N HIS A 63 5.96 16.56 1.66
CA HIS A 63 7.38 16.83 1.85
C HIS A 63 8.18 16.65 0.55
N HIS A 64 7.75 15.75 -0.34
CA HIS A 64 8.27 15.66 -1.70
C HIS A 64 8.08 17.00 -2.46
N LYS A 65 6.88 17.58 -2.37
CA LYS A 65 6.59 18.88 -2.98
C LYS A 65 7.43 20.02 -2.40
N LYS A 66 7.72 19.98 -1.09
CA LYS A 66 8.63 20.95 -0.46
C LYS A 66 10.07 20.75 -0.94
N ALA A 67 10.52 19.52 -1.11
CA ALA A 67 11.85 19.22 -1.64
C ALA A 67 11.99 19.66 -3.11
N ASP A 68 10.96 19.47 -3.94
CA ASP A 68 10.93 20.01 -5.32
C ASP A 68 11.02 21.55 -5.37
N GLY A 69 10.62 22.24 -4.30
CA GLY A 69 10.67 23.68 -4.14
C GLY A 69 11.88 24.17 -3.33
N ASP A 70 12.96 23.38 -3.26
CA ASP A 70 14.22 23.72 -2.60
C ASP A 70 14.10 24.07 -1.10
N ALA A 71 13.06 23.56 -0.42
CA ALA A 71 12.88 23.79 1.02
C ALA A 71 13.90 23.02 1.88
N TYR A 72 14.62 22.08 1.31
CA TYR A 72 15.68 21.31 1.95
C TYR A 72 16.96 21.39 1.13
N THR A 73 18.12 21.51 1.81
CA THR A 73 19.41 21.37 1.14
C THR A 73 19.74 19.89 0.88
N ILE A 74 20.72 19.63 -0.01
CA ILE A 74 21.20 18.26 -0.30
C ILE A 74 21.66 17.58 1.00
N GLU A 75 22.41 18.29 1.84
CA GLU A 75 22.90 17.78 3.12
C GLU A 75 21.76 17.41 4.07
N GLN A 76 20.72 18.24 4.16
CA GLN A 76 19.53 17.94 4.96
C GLN A 76 18.79 16.71 4.46
N LEU A 77 18.69 16.50 3.14
CA LEU A 77 18.08 15.30 2.56
C LEU A 77 18.91 14.05 2.86
N HIS A 78 20.24 14.15 2.82
CA HIS A 78 21.12 13.05 3.24
C HIS A 78 20.97 12.72 4.74
N GLU A 79 20.83 13.72 5.62
CA GLU A 79 20.59 13.49 7.04
C GLU A 79 19.21 12.84 7.29
N LEU A 80 18.16 13.31 6.63
CA LEU A 80 16.82 12.71 6.72
C LEU A 80 16.81 11.22 6.31
N LYS A 81 17.66 10.80 5.36
CA LYS A 81 17.78 9.39 4.97
C LYS A 81 18.36 8.51 6.08
N LYS A 82 19.22 9.05 6.96
CA LYS A 82 19.90 8.30 8.03
C LYS A 82 18.97 8.05 9.22
N ASP A 83 17.98 8.90 9.43
CA ASP A 83 17.08 8.85 10.57
C ASP A 83 15.81 8.10 10.23
N LYS A 84 15.78 6.78 10.49
CA LYS A 84 14.55 5.98 10.35
C LYS A 84 13.46 6.55 11.25
N VAL A 85 12.29 6.76 10.65
CA VAL A 85 11.10 7.16 11.41
C VAL A 85 10.74 6.09 12.44
N ASN A 86 10.25 6.52 13.61
CA ASN A 86 9.74 5.59 14.62
C ASN A 86 8.55 4.80 14.03
N ALA A 87 8.62 3.47 14.07
CA ALA A 87 7.58 2.57 13.55
C ALA A 87 6.18 2.91 14.06
N ARG A 88 6.04 3.34 15.33
CA ARG A 88 4.75 3.74 15.92
C ARG A 88 4.10 4.96 15.26
N LEU A 89 4.85 5.76 14.52
CA LEU A 89 4.34 6.90 13.73
C LEU A 89 3.88 6.47 12.34
N VAL A 90 4.25 5.26 11.90
CA VAL A 90 3.94 4.75 10.57
C VAL A 90 2.62 4.00 10.64
N LYS A 91 1.56 4.71 10.33
CA LYS A 91 0.19 4.19 10.30
C LYS A 91 -0.60 4.86 9.18
N GLY A 92 -1.57 4.17 8.64
CA GLY A 92 -2.36 4.66 7.53
C GLY A 92 -3.76 4.08 7.47
N ASN A 93 -4.49 4.47 6.46
CA ASN A 93 -5.82 4.01 6.19
C ASN A 93 -5.92 3.50 4.75
N LEU A 94 -6.81 2.56 4.52
CA LEU A 94 -7.26 2.19 3.20
C LEU A 94 -8.47 3.07 2.87
N ASP A 95 -8.26 4.12 2.08
CA ASP A 95 -9.28 5.10 1.73
C ASP A 95 -10.12 4.61 0.54
N TRP A 96 -10.94 3.59 0.80
CA TRP A 96 -11.78 2.95 -0.20
C TRP A 96 -13.22 2.83 0.28
N LEU A 97 -14.03 3.83 -0.03
CA LEU A 97 -15.43 3.87 0.37
C LEU A 97 -16.30 3.30 -0.75
N ARG A 98 -16.76 2.06 -0.58
CA ARG A 98 -17.65 1.34 -1.49
C ARG A 98 -18.68 0.54 -0.69
N GLN A 99 -19.77 0.15 -1.34
CA GLN A 99 -20.87 -0.57 -0.69
C GLN A 99 -21.01 -1.99 -1.21
N ASP A 100 -20.61 -2.25 -2.46
CA ASP A 100 -20.73 -3.59 -3.07
C ASP A 100 -19.51 -4.43 -2.72
N LEU A 101 -19.75 -5.66 -2.26
CA LEU A 101 -18.71 -6.57 -1.78
C LEU A 101 -18.53 -7.77 -2.72
N LEU A 102 -17.39 -7.80 -3.40
CA LEU A 102 -16.80 -9.01 -3.95
C LEU A 102 -15.34 -9.08 -3.47
N ALA A 103 -15.02 -10.05 -2.63
CA ALA A 103 -13.65 -10.30 -2.20
C ALA A 103 -13.06 -11.52 -2.91
N VAL A 104 -11.75 -11.45 -3.20
CA VAL A 104 -10.99 -12.60 -3.71
C VAL A 104 -9.83 -12.83 -2.77
N ILE A 105 -9.84 -13.96 -2.08
CA ILE A 105 -8.84 -14.31 -1.06
C ILE A 105 -8.28 -15.68 -1.39
N GLY A 106 -6.97 -15.76 -1.65
CA GLY A 106 -6.32 -17.02 -2.02
C GLY A 106 -6.92 -17.69 -3.25
N GLY A 107 -7.52 -16.92 -4.19
CA GLY A 107 -8.18 -17.44 -5.38
C GLY A 107 -9.65 -17.87 -5.19
N VAL A 108 -10.17 -17.78 -3.97
CA VAL A 108 -11.59 -18.05 -3.66
C VAL A 108 -12.38 -16.75 -3.70
N PHE A 109 -13.57 -16.78 -4.32
CA PHE A 109 -14.47 -15.65 -4.45
C PHE A 109 -15.51 -15.65 -3.33
N TYR A 110 -15.63 -14.51 -2.66
CA TYR A 110 -16.60 -14.28 -1.58
C TYR A 110 -17.50 -13.10 -1.99
N TYR A 111 -18.76 -13.38 -2.27
CA TYR A 111 -19.76 -12.37 -2.59
C TYR A 111 -20.67 -12.11 -1.38
N GLU A 112 -20.81 -10.85 -1.00
CA GLU A 112 -21.62 -10.42 0.15
C GLU A 112 -21.39 -11.25 1.42
N THR A 113 -20.12 -11.64 1.66
CA THR A 113 -19.72 -12.47 2.79
C THR A 113 -18.96 -11.60 3.81
N PRO A 114 -19.59 -11.17 4.91
CA PRO A 114 -18.96 -10.24 5.87
C PRO A 114 -17.76 -10.84 6.61
N ILE A 115 -17.71 -12.16 6.78
CA ILE A 115 -16.62 -12.86 7.48
C ILE A 115 -16.13 -14.00 6.57
N PRO A 116 -15.27 -13.72 5.58
CA PRO A 116 -14.78 -14.75 4.67
C PRO A 116 -13.83 -15.75 5.34
N ILE A 117 -13.05 -15.33 6.35
CA ILE A 117 -12.12 -16.24 7.05
C ILE A 117 -12.35 -16.17 8.55
N LEU A 118 -12.77 -17.31 9.11
CA LEU A 118 -12.97 -17.55 10.54
C LEU A 118 -12.13 -18.76 10.97
N ILE A 119 -11.33 -18.64 12.01
CA ILE A 119 -10.54 -19.74 12.58
C ILE A 119 -10.77 -19.78 14.10
N ASP A 120 -11.22 -20.91 14.64
CA ASP A 120 -11.49 -21.10 16.07
C ASP A 120 -12.36 -19.96 16.69
N ASN A 121 -13.40 -19.56 15.97
CA ASN A 121 -14.29 -18.42 16.30
C ASN A 121 -13.62 -17.04 16.32
N HIS A 122 -12.38 -16.91 15.81
CA HIS A 122 -11.72 -15.63 15.62
C HIS A 122 -11.84 -15.17 14.16
N GLU A 123 -12.32 -13.96 13.97
CA GLU A 123 -12.38 -13.33 12.64
C GLU A 123 -10.96 -13.00 12.18
N VAL A 124 -10.44 -13.78 11.22
CA VAL A 124 -9.12 -13.51 10.62
C VAL A 124 -9.23 -12.46 9.54
N ILE A 125 -10.28 -12.56 8.70
CA ILE A 125 -10.61 -11.52 7.72
C ILE A 125 -12.09 -11.24 7.82
N SER A 126 -12.46 -9.97 8.02
CA SER A 126 -13.83 -9.52 7.94
C SER A 126 -13.96 -8.24 7.11
N ILE A 127 -15.07 -8.10 6.40
CA ILE A 127 -15.41 -6.94 5.57
C ILE A 127 -16.85 -6.57 5.90
N LYS A 128 -16.99 -5.67 6.86
CA LYS A 128 -18.30 -5.26 7.41
C LYS A 128 -18.68 -3.89 6.91
N ARG A 129 -19.98 -3.58 6.92
CA ARG A 129 -20.46 -2.23 6.60
C ARG A 129 -20.49 -1.38 7.86
N ASP A 130 -20.06 -0.14 7.73
CA ASP A 130 -20.26 0.88 8.77
C ASP A 130 -21.70 1.42 8.77
N ASN A 131 -21.97 2.42 9.60
CA ASN A 131 -23.30 3.01 9.75
C ASN A 131 -23.82 3.70 8.47
N ASP A 132 -22.91 4.10 7.57
CA ASP A 132 -23.21 4.73 6.29
C ASP A 132 -23.27 3.68 5.14
N GLY A 133 -23.10 2.40 5.46
CA GLY A 133 -23.13 1.29 4.53
C GLY A 133 -21.81 1.04 3.79
N TYR A 134 -20.74 1.77 4.10
CA TYR A 134 -19.44 1.57 3.45
C TYR A 134 -18.67 0.39 4.03
N LEU A 135 -17.99 -0.35 3.16
CA LEU A 135 -17.19 -1.50 3.50
C LEU A 135 -15.93 -1.11 4.29
N ARG A 136 -15.71 -1.82 5.40
CA ARG A 136 -14.55 -1.71 6.27
C ARG A 136 -13.86 -3.05 6.35
N LEU A 137 -12.62 -3.11 5.89
CA LEU A 137 -11.76 -4.29 5.96
C LEU A 137 -11.10 -4.36 7.33
N SER A 138 -11.18 -5.53 7.96
CA SER A 138 -10.35 -5.89 9.11
C SER A 138 -9.60 -7.18 8.82
N VAL A 139 -8.32 -7.23 9.18
CA VAL A 139 -7.45 -8.38 9.01
C VAL A 139 -6.60 -8.56 10.25
N ASN A 140 -6.68 -9.74 10.86
CA ASN A 140 -5.76 -10.19 11.88
C ASN A 140 -4.76 -11.13 11.23
N MET A 141 -3.61 -10.59 10.82
CA MET A 141 -2.59 -11.40 10.17
C MET A 141 -2.01 -12.43 11.14
N LEU A 142 -2.08 -13.70 10.76
CA LEU A 142 -1.56 -14.79 11.57
C LEU A 142 -0.08 -15.01 11.28
N SER A 143 0.69 -15.45 12.29
CA SER A 143 2.06 -15.94 12.15
C SER A 143 2.17 -17.35 12.69
N VAL A 144 2.82 -18.23 11.94
CA VAL A 144 3.11 -19.62 12.39
C VAL A 144 4.06 -19.62 13.61
N GLN A 145 4.85 -18.58 13.77
CA GLN A 145 5.79 -18.41 14.88
C GLN A 145 5.21 -17.63 16.06
N ALA A 146 3.91 -17.35 16.06
CA ALA A 146 3.20 -16.55 17.07
C ALA A 146 3.84 -15.16 17.32
N GLU A 147 4.42 -14.58 16.27
CA GLU A 147 4.99 -13.23 16.32
C GLU A 147 3.93 -12.18 15.99
N GLU A 148 4.11 -10.99 16.51
CA GLU A 148 3.25 -9.84 16.17
C GLU A 148 3.33 -9.54 14.67
N ARG A 149 2.17 -9.28 14.08
CA ARG A 149 2.01 -8.93 12.67
C ARG A 149 1.09 -7.74 12.53
N LEU A 150 1.15 -7.10 11.39
CA LEU A 150 0.27 -5.98 11.04
C LEU A 150 -1.19 -6.39 11.18
N ILE A 151 -1.97 -5.51 11.78
CA ILE A 151 -3.41 -5.62 11.92
C ILE A 151 -4.03 -4.50 11.09
N ILE A 152 -5.08 -4.83 10.34
CA ILE A 152 -5.99 -3.85 9.76
C ILE A 152 -7.26 -3.88 10.62
N ASP A 153 -7.66 -2.75 11.14
CA ASP A 153 -8.91 -2.58 11.86
C ASP A 153 -9.75 -1.50 11.17
N SER A 154 -10.89 -1.91 10.62
CA SER A 154 -11.83 -0.99 9.97
C SER A 154 -11.16 -0.05 8.95
N ASN A 155 -10.31 -0.60 8.08
CA ASN A 155 -9.44 0.06 7.11
C ASN A 155 -8.21 0.77 7.70
N SER A 156 -8.07 0.95 9.00
CA SER A 156 -6.90 1.55 9.64
C SER A 156 -5.83 0.49 9.90
N TRP A 157 -4.56 0.84 9.75
CA TRP A 157 -3.45 -0.09 9.99
C TRP A 157 -2.25 0.63 10.61
N GLU A 158 -1.43 -0.13 11.34
CA GLU A 158 -0.21 0.34 12.00
C GLU A 158 0.97 -0.57 11.66
N ASN A 159 2.17 0.01 11.59
CA ASN A 159 3.42 -0.75 11.37
C ASN A 159 3.80 -1.54 12.63
N ILE A 160 3.51 -2.83 12.62
CA ILE A 160 3.76 -3.75 13.75
C ILE A 160 4.57 -4.95 13.25
N GLY A 161 5.39 -5.54 14.14
CA GLY A 161 6.09 -6.80 13.88
C GLY A 161 7.36 -6.69 13.05
N ASN A 162 7.97 -5.52 12.92
CA ASN A 162 9.24 -5.28 12.22
C ASN A 162 9.28 -5.84 10.80
N PRO A 163 8.45 -5.36 9.87
CA PRO A 163 8.47 -5.80 8.48
C PRO A 163 9.82 -5.49 7.81
N ILE A 164 10.21 -6.32 6.85
CA ILE A 164 11.36 -6.06 5.95
C ILE A 164 10.98 -5.17 4.77
N ASP A 165 9.70 -5.09 4.42
CA ASP A 165 9.15 -4.10 3.50
C ASP A 165 7.68 -3.81 3.83
N LEU A 166 7.31 -2.53 3.75
CA LEU A 166 5.94 -2.05 3.90
C LEU A 166 5.68 -1.00 2.84
N ARG A 167 4.61 -1.18 2.08
CA ARG A 167 4.24 -0.32 0.98
C ARG A 167 2.76 0.00 1.01
N SER A 168 2.42 1.29 1.10
CA SER A 168 1.08 1.81 0.88
C SER A 168 1.18 2.98 -0.10
N PRO A 169 0.74 2.81 -1.37
CA PRO A 169 0.78 3.89 -2.35
C PRO A 169 -0.13 5.07 -1.97
N PRO A 170 0.16 6.29 -2.46
CA PRO A 170 -0.59 7.50 -2.12
C PRO A 170 -2.09 7.46 -2.38
N GLN A 171 -2.56 6.52 -3.22
CA GLN A 171 -3.99 6.35 -3.51
C GLN A 171 -4.78 5.68 -2.37
N GLY A 172 -4.12 5.18 -1.32
CA GLY A 172 -4.78 4.59 -0.15
C GLY A 172 -5.61 3.31 -0.41
N LYS A 173 -5.45 2.68 -1.57
CA LYS A 173 -6.23 1.49 -1.98
C LYS A 173 -5.43 0.19 -2.04
N GLU A 174 -4.21 0.24 -1.56
CA GLU A 174 -3.27 -0.90 -1.61
C GLU A 174 -2.36 -0.87 -0.40
N LEU A 175 -2.16 -2.04 0.20
CA LEU A 175 -1.22 -2.25 1.29
C LEU A 175 -0.50 -3.57 1.05
N GLU A 176 0.82 -3.54 1.17
CA GLU A 176 1.68 -4.71 1.11
C GLU A 176 2.67 -4.67 2.27
N VAL A 177 2.77 -5.76 3.02
CA VAL A 177 3.75 -5.93 4.09
C VAL A 177 4.39 -7.29 3.96
N ASN A 178 5.71 -7.34 4.14
CA ASN A 178 6.52 -8.54 4.05
C ASN A 178 7.40 -8.66 5.29
N TYR A 179 7.54 -9.87 5.83
CA TYR A 179 8.36 -10.19 7.01
C TYR A 179 9.50 -11.15 6.64
N ALA A 180 10.55 -11.15 7.44
CA ALA A 180 11.76 -11.93 7.16
C ALA A 180 11.53 -13.45 7.13
N ASN A 181 10.52 -13.95 7.86
CA ASN A 181 10.16 -15.37 7.89
C ASN A 181 9.28 -15.82 6.70
N GLY A 182 8.95 -14.90 5.77
CA GLY A 182 8.11 -15.15 4.61
C GLY A 182 6.61 -14.87 4.83
N ASP A 183 6.19 -14.48 6.05
CA ASP A 183 4.83 -13.99 6.26
C ASP A 183 4.61 -12.74 5.42
N MET A 184 3.47 -12.65 4.73
CA MET A 184 3.12 -11.50 3.92
C MET A 184 1.62 -11.23 3.91
N LEU A 185 1.27 -9.95 3.81
CA LEU A 185 -0.10 -9.51 3.53
C LEU A 185 -0.08 -8.59 2.31
N TYR A 186 -0.93 -8.90 1.34
CA TYR A 186 -1.20 -8.01 0.22
C TYR A 186 -2.71 -7.78 0.11
N SER A 187 -3.12 -6.54 0.22
CA SER A 187 -4.51 -6.11 0.04
C SER A 187 -4.59 -5.03 -1.02
N ARG A 188 -5.56 -5.13 -1.92
CA ARG A 188 -5.79 -4.14 -2.96
C ARG A 188 -7.26 -4.02 -3.30
N PHE A 189 -7.76 -2.80 -3.32
CA PHE A 189 -9.09 -2.47 -3.79
C PHE A 189 -9.07 -2.01 -5.26
N PHE A 190 -10.11 -2.37 -5.99
CA PHE A 190 -10.32 -1.92 -7.37
C PHE A 190 -11.81 -2.03 -7.72
N VAL A 191 -12.24 -1.27 -8.70
CA VAL A 191 -13.60 -1.34 -9.24
C VAL A 191 -13.62 -2.35 -10.39
N ILE A 192 -14.70 -3.10 -10.50
CA ILE A 192 -15.05 -3.94 -11.65
C ILE A 192 -16.41 -3.49 -12.16
N ASN A 193 -16.48 -3.14 -13.44
CA ASN A 193 -17.66 -2.54 -14.03
C ASN A 193 -18.45 -3.52 -14.93
N SER A 194 -17.95 -4.73 -15.14
CA SER A 194 -18.60 -5.75 -15.95
C SER A 194 -18.10 -7.16 -15.68
N GLU A 195 -18.92 -8.16 -15.97
CA GLU A 195 -18.54 -9.59 -15.92
C GLU A 195 -17.32 -9.89 -16.78
N THR A 196 -17.24 -9.29 -17.97
CA THR A 196 -16.10 -9.46 -18.87
C THR A 196 -14.81 -8.92 -18.25
N GLU A 197 -14.86 -7.78 -17.56
CA GLU A 197 -13.72 -7.22 -16.85
C GLU A 197 -13.30 -8.14 -15.69
N ALA A 198 -14.25 -8.65 -14.90
CA ALA A 198 -14.00 -9.60 -13.82
C ALA A 198 -13.36 -10.89 -14.34
N SER A 199 -13.96 -11.52 -15.36
CA SER A 199 -13.47 -12.75 -15.98
C SER A 199 -12.04 -12.59 -16.51
N LYS A 200 -11.76 -11.49 -17.18
CA LYS A 200 -10.41 -11.18 -17.69
C LYS A 200 -9.40 -10.95 -16.56
N LYS A 201 -9.80 -10.21 -15.52
CA LYS A 201 -8.93 -9.85 -14.41
C LYS A 201 -8.52 -11.07 -13.59
N PHE A 202 -9.46 -11.98 -13.33
CA PHE A 202 -9.22 -13.15 -12.50
C PHE A 202 -8.95 -14.43 -13.31
N ASN A 203 -8.94 -14.33 -14.65
CA ASN A 203 -8.82 -15.47 -15.55
C ASN A 203 -9.81 -16.60 -15.21
N ALA A 204 -11.06 -16.23 -14.94
CA ALA A 204 -12.10 -17.15 -14.48
C ALA A 204 -13.44 -16.86 -15.18
N ASN A 205 -14.15 -17.90 -15.56
CA ASN A 205 -15.48 -17.82 -16.20
C ASN A 205 -16.63 -17.98 -15.19
N VAL A 206 -16.42 -17.58 -13.94
CA VAL A 206 -17.38 -17.80 -12.84
C VAL A 206 -18.41 -16.70 -12.70
N PHE A 207 -18.28 -15.61 -13.45
CA PHE A 207 -19.10 -14.42 -13.34
C PHE A 207 -20.24 -14.34 -14.36
N GLY A 208 -20.54 -15.46 -15.04
CA GLY A 208 -21.68 -15.55 -15.96
C GLY A 208 -23.05 -15.52 -15.26
N PRO A 209 -23.96 -16.44 -15.57
CA PRO A 209 -25.38 -16.37 -15.16
C PRO A 209 -25.63 -16.30 -13.65
N LEU A 210 -24.65 -16.64 -12.81
CA LEU A 210 -24.81 -16.65 -11.35
C LEU A 210 -24.74 -15.27 -10.71
N PHE A 211 -24.06 -14.29 -11.36
CA PHE A 211 -23.80 -12.98 -10.77
C PHE A 211 -24.18 -11.79 -11.68
N GLY A 212 -24.68 -12.06 -12.89
CA GLY A 212 -24.89 -11.04 -13.92
C GLY A 212 -25.58 -9.74 -13.45
N PRO A 213 -26.84 -9.78 -13.03
CA PRO A 213 -27.55 -8.54 -12.67
C PRO A 213 -27.17 -7.96 -11.31
N ILE A 214 -26.60 -8.76 -10.41
CA ILE A 214 -26.42 -8.41 -9.00
C ILE A 214 -25.08 -7.69 -8.76
N LEU A 215 -24.05 -8.00 -9.57
CA LEU A 215 -22.71 -7.45 -9.39
C LEU A 215 -22.50 -6.07 -10.02
N PHE A 216 -23.39 -5.64 -10.89
CA PHE A 216 -23.14 -4.46 -11.75
C PHE A 216 -24.30 -3.48 -11.85
N GLU A 217 -25.35 -3.60 -11.02
CA GLU A 217 -26.33 -2.54 -10.88
C GLU A 217 -25.72 -1.34 -10.14
N ASN A 218 -25.78 -0.18 -10.81
CA ASN A 218 -25.16 1.10 -10.45
C ASN A 218 -25.58 1.65 -9.08
#